data_3a6fe4a9e6209c567eb6455abfe0674e
#
_entry.id   3a6fe4a9e6209c567eb6455abfe0674e
#
_cell.length_a   1.000
_cell.length_b   1.000
_cell.length_c   1.000
_cell.angle_alpha   90.00
_cell.angle_beta   90.00
_cell.angle_gamma   90.00
#
_symmetry.space_group_name_H-M   'P 1'
#
loop_
_entity.id
_entity.type
_entity.pdbx_description
1 polymer ?
#
loop_
_entity_poly.entity_id
_entity_poly.type
_entity_poly.pdbx_seq_one_letter_code
_entity_poly.pdbx_strand_id
1 'polypeptide(L)'
;MFFVFLFVACNSTKDIDYVNDIDPISSSGNINVVIEIPSGTHNKFEVSKKTGQIAQDVENGLPRKIKYIGYPGNYGMIPRTLLSINDGGDGDPLDVIVLGEQLQKGSIVEIKLI
;
A
#
# COMPACT_ATOMS: atom_id res chain seq x y z
N MET A 1 0.85 -47.33 25.64
CA MET A 1 0.39 -46.72 24.37
C MET A 1 0.25 -45.22 24.62
N PHE A 2 1.25 -44.43 24.21
CA PHE A 2 1.23 -42.98 24.40
C PHE A 2 0.63 -42.30 23.14
N PHE A 3 -0.49 -41.58 23.30
CA PHE A 3 -1.04 -40.73 22.26
C PHE A 3 -0.40 -39.34 22.37
N VAL A 4 0.42 -38.98 21.39
CA VAL A 4 0.92 -37.58 21.23
C VAL A 4 -0.11 -36.82 20.43
N PHE A 5 -0.86 -35.94 21.08
CA PHE A 5 -1.68 -34.94 20.38
C PHE A 5 -0.78 -33.81 19.88
N LEU A 6 -0.49 -33.80 18.59
CA LEU A 6 0.11 -32.65 17.92
C LEU A 6 -0.97 -31.55 17.80
N PHE A 7 -0.91 -30.56 18.65
CA PHE A 7 -1.66 -29.32 18.43
C PHE A 7 -0.97 -28.55 17.30
N VAL A 8 -1.50 -28.63 16.10
CA VAL A 8 -1.17 -27.69 15.03
C VAL A 8 -1.88 -26.38 15.39
N ALA A 9 -1.14 -25.45 16.00
CA ALA A 9 -1.61 -24.09 16.13
C ALA A 9 -1.65 -23.47 14.73
N CYS A 10 -2.84 -23.38 14.12
CA CYS A 10 -3.05 -22.50 12.99
C CYS A 10 -2.90 -21.05 13.51
N ASN A 11 -1.73 -20.47 13.39
CA ASN A 11 -1.55 -19.02 13.45
C ASN A 11 -2.14 -18.48 12.14
N SER A 12 -3.40 -18.08 12.17
CA SER A 12 -3.93 -17.19 11.14
C SER A 12 -3.31 -15.83 11.38
N THR A 13 -2.23 -15.50 10.67
CA THR A 13 -1.73 -14.15 10.58
C THR A 13 -2.82 -13.32 9.91
N LYS A 14 -3.44 -12.41 10.67
CA LYS A 14 -4.40 -11.45 10.11
C LYS A 14 -3.67 -10.61 9.06
N ASP A 15 -4.22 -10.56 7.85
CA ASP A 15 -3.69 -9.67 6.81
C ASP A 15 -3.73 -8.22 7.27
N ILE A 16 -2.69 -7.46 6.96
CA ILE A 16 -2.61 -6.03 7.30
C ILE A 16 -3.67 -5.28 6.49
N ASP A 17 -4.49 -4.49 7.17
CA ASP A 17 -5.33 -3.49 6.53
C ASP A 17 -4.49 -2.21 6.32
N TYR A 18 -4.04 -2.00 5.10
CA TYR A 18 -3.18 -0.87 4.74
C TYR A 18 -3.85 0.50 4.93
N VAL A 19 -5.18 0.54 4.99
CA VAL A 19 -5.92 1.78 5.22
C VAL A 19 -5.97 2.14 6.70
N ASN A 20 -6.18 1.13 7.58
CA ASN A 20 -6.55 1.38 8.97
C ASN A 20 -5.51 0.95 10.02
N ASP A 21 -4.65 -0.03 9.71
CA ASP A 21 -3.75 -0.63 10.70
C ASP A 21 -2.40 0.10 10.84
N ILE A 22 -2.11 1.09 9.98
CA ILE A 22 -0.82 1.77 9.93
C ILE A 22 -0.99 3.25 10.28
N ASP A 23 -0.23 3.74 11.24
CA ASP A 23 -0.21 5.17 11.56
C ASP A 23 0.46 5.98 10.45
N PRO A 24 -0.04 7.18 10.12
CA PRO A 24 0.58 8.04 9.11
C PRO A 24 1.94 8.57 9.55
N ILE A 25 2.15 8.72 10.84
CA ILE A 25 3.40 9.18 11.43
C ILE A 25 4.02 8.04 12.23
N SER A 26 5.27 7.73 11.97
CA SER A 26 6.00 6.70 12.70
C SER A 26 6.36 7.15 14.12
N SER A 27 6.80 6.22 14.95
CA SER A 27 7.31 6.51 16.30
C SER A 27 8.52 7.46 16.30
N SER A 28 9.26 7.51 15.19
CA SER A 28 10.39 8.43 14.97
C SER A 28 9.98 9.83 14.50
N GLY A 29 8.68 10.07 14.26
CA GLY A 29 8.16 11.33 13.70
C GLY A 29 8.31 11.46 12.19
N ASN A 30 8.69 10.40 11.49
CA ASN A 30 8.73 10.34 10.03
C ASN A 30 7.36 9.92 9.47
N ILE A 31 7.18 10.03 8.15
CA ILE A 31 5.94 9.63 7.50
C ILE A 31 6.03 8.18 7.06
N ASN A 32 5.00 7.40 7.38
CA ASN A 32 4.84 6.05 6.84
C ASN A 32 4.17 6.10 5.47
N VAL A 33 4.74 5.37 4.53
CA VAL A 33 4.20 5.22 3.17
C VAL A 33 4.02 3.75 2.84
N VAL A 34 2.86 3.40 2.32
CA VAL A 34 2.60 2.08 1.74
C VAL A 34 2.91 2.14 0.25
N ILE A 35 3.82 1.30 -0.21
CA ILE A 35 4.20 1.25 -1.61
C ILE A 35 3.19 0.41 -2.40
N GLU A 36 2.54 1.05 -3.35
CA GLU A 36 1.55 0.43 -4.22
C GLU A 36 2.16 0.00 -5.55
N ILE A 37 3.01 0.84 -6.13
CA ILE A 37 3.61 0.61 -7.45
C ILE A 37 5.12 0.82 -7.36
N PRO A 38 5.91 -0.27 -7.48
CA PRO A 38 7.36 -0.18 -7.53
C PRO A 38 7.85 0.70 -8.70
N SER A 39 8.94 1.43 -8.45
CA SER A 39 9.62 2.25 -9.49
C SER A 39 9.92 1.44 -10.74
N GLY A 40 9.68 2.03 -11.90
CA GLY A 40 9.95 1.43 -13.21
C GLY A 40 8.93 0.39 -13.68
N THR A 41 7.91 0.07 -12.88
CA THR A 41 6.86 -0.89 -13.27
C THR A 41 5.67 -0.19 -13.92
N HIS A 42 4.83 -0.96 -14.61
CA HIS A 42 3.72 -0.46 -15.44
C HIS A 42 2.33 -0.87 -14.92
N ASN A 43 2.25 -1.85 -14.04
CA ASN A 43 0.97 -2.31 -13.51
C ASN A 43 0.43 -1.33 -12.48
N LYS A 44 -0.78 -0.82 -12.68
CA LYS A 44 -1.41 0.08 -11.73
C LYS A 44 -2.04 -0.71 -10.59
N PHE A 45 -1.41 -0.66 -9.44
CA PHE A 45 -1.95 -1.18 -8.18
C PHE A 45 -2.36 -0.03 -7.26
N GLU A 46 -3.36 -0.27 -6.45
CA GLU A 46 -3.83 0.66 -5.41
C GLU A 46 -4.37 -0.08 -4.20
N VAL A 47 -4.36 0.55 -3.04
CA VAL A 47 -5.02 0.03 -1.85
C VAL A 47 -6.52 0.25 -1.96
N SER A 48 -7.28 -0.83 -1.94
CA SER A 48 -8.73 -0.76 -1.93
C SER A 48 -9.25 -0.24 -0.58
N LYS A 49 -10.00 0.84 -0.61
CA LYS A 49 -10.67 1.39 0.59
C LYS A 49 -11.69 0.42 1.21
N LYS A 50 -12.21 -0.53 0.42
CA LYS A 50 -13.19 -1.52 0.89
C LYS A 50 -12.56 -2.68 1.64
N THR A 51 -11.38 -3.12 1.20
CA THR A 51 -10.73 -4.33 1.71
C THR A 51 -9.48 -4.05 2.51
N GLY A 52 -8.89 -2.86 2.38
CA GLY A 52 -7.59 -2.52 2.94
C GLY A 52 -6.42 -3.26 2.28
N GLN A 53 -6.65 -3.97 1.17
CA GLN A 53 -5.65 -4.75 0.47
C GLN A 53 -5.24 -4.10 -0.84
N ILE A 54 -4.01 -4.38 -1.29
CA ILE A 54 -3.52 -3.91 -2.59
C ILE A 54 -4.11 -4.80 -3.68
N ALA A 55 -4.74 -4.17 -4.66
CA ALA A 55 -5.31 -4.84 -5.83
C ALA A 55 -4.94 -4.08 -7.10
N GLN A 56 -4.84 -4.80 -8.22
CA GLN A 56 -4.63 -4.14 -9.51
C GLN A 56 -5.91 -3.43 -9.93
N ASP A 57 -5.76 -2.18 -10.35
CA ASP A 57 -6.86 -1.40 -10.93
C ASP A 57 -7.35 -2.04 -12.22
N VAL A 58 -8.65 -1.95 -12.49
CA VAL A 58 -9.30 -2.55 -13.66
C VAL A 58 -9.97 -1.45 -14.46
N GLU A 59 -9.70 -1.43 -15.76
CA GLU A 59 -10.32 -0.53 -16.73
C GLU A 59 -10.89 -1.35 -17.89
N ASN A 60 -12.17 -1.16 -18.19
CA ASN A 60 -12.88 -1.92 -19.24
C ASN A 60 -12.79 -3.45 -19.07
N GLY A 61 -12.82 -3.95 -17.84
CA GLY A 61 -12.72 -5.38 -17.52
C GLY A 61 -11.31 -5.96 -17.60
N LEU A 62 -10.30 -5.15 -17.87
CA LEU A 62 -8.90 -5.59 -17.99
C LEU A 62 -8.01 -4.95 -16.92
N PRO A 63 -6.95 -5.65 -16.45
CA PRO A 63 -5.97 -5.08 -15.54
C PRO A 63 -5.34 -3.83 -16.15
N ARG A 64 -5.37 -2.72 -15.40
CA ARG A 64 -4.85 -1.44 -15.88
C ARG A 64 -3.33 -1.41 -15.86
N LYS A 65 -2.75 -0.94 -16.97
CA LYS A 65 -1.31 -0.72 -17.15
C LYS A 65 -1.05 0.67 -17.71
N ILE A 66 0.08 1.24 -17.33
CA ILE A 66 0.60 2.45 -17.96
C ILE A 66 1.28 2.06 -19.28
N LYS A 67 0.91 2.76 -20.37
CA LYS A 67 1.30 2.35 -21.74
C LYS A 67 2.63 2.91 -22.23
N TYR A 68 3.32 3.76 -21.41
CA TYR A 68 4.59 4.36 -21.85
C TYR A 68 5.69 4.13 -20.80
N ILE A 69 6.26 5.21 -20.30
CA ILE A 69 7.31 5.14 -19.26
C ILE A 69 6.71 4.63 -17.95
N GLY A 70 7.40 3.70 -17.29
CA GLY A 70 7.04 3.26 -15.95
C GLY A 70 7.10 4.41 -14.93
N TYR A 71 6.57 4.17 -13.75
CA TYR A 71 6.59 5.18 -12.69
C TYR A 71 8.01 5.66 -12.39
N PRO A 72 8.24 6.99 -12.31
CA PRO A 72 9.58 7.55 -12.14
C PRO A 72 10.17 7.34 -10.73
N GLY A 73 9.35 6.90 -9.79
CA GLY A 73 9.70 6.58 -8.42
C GLY A 73 8.76 5.51 -7.89
N ASN A 74 8.95 5.10 -6.65
CA ASN A 74 8.01 4.20 -5.99
C ASN A 74 6.76 4.98 -5.62
N TYR A 75 5.64 4.64 -6.22
CA TYR A 75 4.38 5.31 -5.96
C TYR A 75 3.67 4.62 -4.79
N GLY A 76 3.11 5.41 -3.90
CA GLY A 76 2.39 4.89 -2.76
C GLY A 76 1.47 5.90 -2.13
N MET A 77 0.90 5.53 -1.00
CA MET A 77 -0.02 6.37 -0.26
C MET A 77 0.41 6.51 1.21
N ILE A 78 0.01 7.60 1.84
CA ILE A 78 0.12 7.79 3.28
C ILE A 78 -1.15 7.22 3.93
N PRO A 79 -1.05 6.18 4.78
CA PRO A 79 -2.21 5.56 5.40
C PRO A 79 -2.96 6.53 6.32
N ARG A 80 -4.24 6.31 6.52
CA ARG A 80 -5.12 7.09 7.40
C ARG A 80 -5.12 8.59 7.09
N THR A 81 -4.90 8.96 5.85
CA THR A 81 -5.07 10.31 5.32
C THR A 81 -6.23 10.38 4.35
N LEU A 82 -6.76 11.56 4.14
CA LEU A 82 -7.88 11.80 3.23
C LEU A 82 -7.74 13.16 2.57
N LEU A 83 -7.78 13.18 1.24
CA LEU A 83 -7.98 14.40 0.49
C LEU A 83 -9.47 14.61 0.29
N SER A 84 -10.08 15.40 1.19
CA SER A 84 -11.52 15.56 1.26
C SER A 84 -12.13 16.13 -0.03
N ILE A 85 -13.22 15.52 -0.50
CA ILE A 85 -14.01 16.04 -1.64
C ILE A 85 -14.54 17.46 -1.35
N ASN A 86 -14.93 17.74 -0.11
CA ASN A 86 -15.42 19.06 0.30
C ASN A 86 -14.35 20.17 0.20
N ASP A 87 -13.08 19.77 0.25
CA ASP A 87 -11.92 20.67 0.12
C ASP A 87 -11.30 20.65 -1.29
N GLY A 88 -12.03 20.12 -2.26
CA GLY A 88 -11.58 20.01 -3.65
C GLY A 88 -10.73 18.79 -3.97
N GLY A 89 -10.68 17.84 -3.07
CA GLY A 89 -9.97 16.56 -3.26
C GLY A 89 -10.79 15.49 -3.97
N ASP A 90 -10.23 14.33 -4.10
CA ASP A 90 -10.83 13.16 -4.77
C ASP A 90 -11.42 12.11 -3.80
N GLY A 91 -11.26 12.31 -2.49
CA GLY A 91 -11.72 11.38 -1.47
C GLY A 91 -10.76 10.21 -1.23
N ASP A 92 -9.56 10.29 -1.74
CA ASP A 92 -8.53 9.27 -1.60
C ASP A 92 -7.44 9.65 -0.57
N PRO A 93 -6.64 8.71 -0.09
CA PRO A 93 -5.46 9.01 0.70
C PRO A 93 -4.46 9.88 -0.05
N LEU A 94 -3.56 10.53 0.68
CA LEU A 94 -2.52 11.35 0.05
C LEU A 94 -1.52 10.47 -0.69
N ASP A 95 -1.30 10.78 -1.96
CA ASP A 95 -0.32 10.13 -2.82
C ASP A 95 1.10 10.64 -2.56
N VAL A 96 2.07 9.74 -2.70
CA VAL A 96 3.50 10.05 -2.51
C VAL A 96 4.33 9.32 -3.56
N ILE A 97 5.36 10.01 -4.04
CA ILE A 97 6.45 9.38 -4.82
C ILE A 97 7.68 9.30 -3.93
N VAL A 98 8.14 8.08 -3.67
CA VAL A 98 9.37 7.81 -2.92
C VAL A 98 10.51 7.59 -3.91
N LEU A 99 11.48 8.51 -3.86
CA LEU A 99 12.65 8.46 -4.73
C LEU A 99 13.68 7.46 -4.20
N GLY A 100 14.41 6.84 -5.09
CA GLY A 100 15.48 5.90 -4.77
C GLY A 100 15.32 4.56 -5.47
N GLU A 101 15.92 3.53 -4.89
CA GLU A 101 15.86 2.17 -5.42
C GLU A 101 14.43 1.63 -5.48
N GLN A 102 14.21 0.65 -6.36
CA GLN A 102 12.94 -0.03 -6.46
C GLN A 102 12.58 -0.72 -5.13
N LEU A 103 11.42 -0.39 -4.59
CA LEU A 103 10.85 -1.00 -3.40
C LEU A 103 9.81 -2.05 -3.80
N GLN A 104 9.55 -3.00 -2.91
CA GLN A 104 8.52 -4.02 -3.15
C GLN A 104 7.11 -3.44 -2.94
N LYS A 105 6.18 -3.89 -3.78
CA LYS A 105 4.75 -3.65 -3.57
C LYS A 105 4.32 -4.19 -2.20
N GLY A 106 3.57 -3.38 -1.46
CA GLY A 106 3.09 -3.72 -0.11
C GLY A 106 4.10 -3.45 1.01
N SER A 107 5.31 -2.99 0.70
CA SER A 107 6.23 -2.57 1.75
C SER A 107 5.77 -1.27 2.40
N ILE A 108 6.01 -1.18 3.71
CA ILE A 108 5.76 0.02 4.51
C ILE A 108 7.11 0.63 4.81
N VAL A 109 7.33 1.86 4.37
CA VAL A 109 8.61 2.55 4.54
C VAL A 109 8.43 3.87 5.26
N GLU A 110 9.40 4.22 6.10
CA GLU A 110 9.47 5.53 6.71
C GLU A 110 10.25 6.47 5.80
N ILE A 111 9.68 7.64 5.55
CA ILE A 111 10.31 8.66 4.70
C ILE A 111 10.38 10.00 5.42
N LYS A 112 11.36 10.80 5.00
CA LYS A 112 11.40 12.23 5.27
C LYS A 112 10.91 12.98 4.04
N LEU A 113 10.10 14.01 4.26
CA LEU A 113 9.73 14.92 3.18
C LEU A 113 10.95 15.76 2.77
N ILE A 114 11.06 15.97 1.49
CA ILE A 114 12.06 16.87 0.92
C ILE A 114 11.49 18.29 0.88
#